data_8f1779eb1042f7c131503f8fd2e27619
#
_entry.id   8f1779eb1042f7c131503f8fd2e27619
#
_cell.length_a   1.000
_cell.length_b   1.000
_cell.length_c   1.000
_cell.angle_alpha   90.00
_cell.angle_beta   90.00
_cell.angle_gamma   90.00
#
_symmetry.space_group_name_H-M   'P 1'
#
loop_
_entity.id
_entity.type
_entity.pdbx_description
1 polymer ?
#
loop_
_entity_poly.entity_id
_entity_poly.type
_entity_poly.pdbx_seq_one_letter_code
_entity_poly.pdbx_strand_id
1 'polypeptide(L)'
;MQITTNISNQNLIISLSGRLDTITSPQLEEEINRNSFDEIETVTLNMRALEYISSAGLRVILMLYKKLTSVGGKLRLVNVNDMIMEIFTMTGMDSFLEIDYA
;
A
#
# COMPACT_ATOMS: atom_id res chain seq x y z
N MET A 1 4.95 -9.02 10.61
CA MET A 1 5.05 -7.77 9.85
C MET A 1 4.91 -6.59 10.78
N GLN A 2 5.65 -5.53 10.51
CA GLN A 2 5.48 -4.28 11.24
C GLN A 2 4.85 -3.25 10.31
N ILE A 3 3.91 -2.49 10.86
CA ILE A 3 3.25 -1.40 10.16
C ILE A 3 3.42 -0.15 11.00
N THR A 4 4.02 0.89 10.43
CA THR A 4 4.12 2.18 11.09
C THR A 4 3.41 3.22 10.25
N THR A 5 2.75 4.17 10.90
CA THR A 5 2.01 5.22 10.22
C THR A 5 2.50 6.58 10.70
N ASN A 6 2.50 7.54 9.77
CA ASN A 6 2.90 8.90 10.06
C ASN A 6 2.06 9.84 9.18
N ILE A 7 1.50 10.88 9.77
CA ILE A 7 0.73 11.87 9.04
C ILE A 7 1.50 13.18 9.00
N SER A 8 1.67 13.73 7.80
CA SER A 8 2.27 15.03 7.58
C SER A 8 1.34 15.82 6.68
N ASN A 9 0.70 16.85 7.23
CA ASN A 9 -0.36 17.59 6.53
C ASN A 9 -1.48 16.64 6.13
N GLN A 10 -1.74 16.50 4.83
CA GLN A 10 -2.80 15.63 4.30
C GLN A 10 -2.22 14.38 3.65
N ASN A 11 -0.98 14.04 3.99
CA ASN A 11 -0.31 12.85 3.47
C ASN A 11 -0.11 11.85 4.60
N LEU A 12 -0.72 10.68 4.45
CA LEU A 12 -0.54 9.55 5.37
C LEU A 12 0.52 8.64 4.79
N ILE A 13 1.59 8.40 5.55
CA ILE A 13 2.65 7.49 5.14
C ILE A 13 2.51 6.21 5.96
N ILE A 14 2.35 5.09 5.27
CA ILE A 14 2.29 3.76 5.87
C ILE A 14 3.54 3.01 5.44
N SER A 15 4.38 2.67 6.40
CA SER A 15 5.62 1.91 6.13
C SER A 15 5.42 0.46 6.53
N LEU A 16 5.74 -0.44 5.61
CA LEU A 16 5.58 -1.87 5.78
C LEU A 16 6.95 -2.53 5.90
N SER A 17 7.08 -3.47 6.84
CA SER A 17 8.31 -4.23 7.04
C SER A 17 7.99 -5.70 7.17
N GLY A 18 8.75 -6.54 6.46
CA GLY A 18 8.61 -7.98 6.50
C GLY A 18 7.83 -8.54 5.31
N ARG A 19 6.90 -9.43 5.58
CA ARG A 19 6.15 -10.15 4.55
C ARG A 19 4.68 -9.75 4.60
N LEU A 20 4.13 -9.39 3.46
CA LEU A 20 2.69 -9.13 3.31
C LEU A 20 2.08 -10.34 2.62
N ASP A 21 1.60 -11.28 3.42
CA ASP A 21 1.07 -12.56 2.95
C ASP A 21 -0.33 -12.83 3.52
N THR A 22 -0.80 -14.06 3.39
CA THR A 22 -2.14 -14.44 3.86
C THR A 22 -2.32 -14.25 5.36
N ILE A 23 -1.24 -14.44 6.14
CA ILE A 23 -1.30 -14.32 7.59
C ILE A 23 -1.26 -12.86 8.04
N THR A 24 -0.46 -12.04 7.38
CA THR A 24 -0.22 -10.64 7.79
C THR A 24 -1.12 -9.63 7.10
N SER A 25 -1.70 -9.98 5.94
CA SER A 25 -2.58 -9.06 5.22
C SER A 25 -3.75 -8.55 6.05
N PRO A 26 -4.37 -9.34 6.94
CA PRO A 26 -5.41 -8.82 7.83
C PRO A 26 -4.95 -7.67 8.73
N GLN A 27 -3.66 -7.65 9.11
CA GLN A 27 -3.12 -6.55 9.91
C GLN A 27 -3.16 -5.23 9.14
N LEU A 28 -2.77 -5.26 7.86
CA LEU A 28 -2.81 -4.06 7.02
C LEU A 28 -4.25 -3.64 6.75
N GLU A 29 -5.13 -4.59 6.48
CA GLU A 29 -6.55 -4.30 6.26
C GLU A 29 -7.17 -3.63 7.48
N GLU A 30 -6.87 -4.12 8.68
CA GLU A 30 -7.35 -3.52 9.92
C GLU A 30 -6.84 -2.09 10.09
N GLU A 31 -5.56 -1.86 9.79
CA GLU A 31 -4.99 -0.52 9.87
C GLU A 31 -5.66 0.44 8.90
N ILE A 32 -5.94 -0.01 7.68
CA ILE A 32 -6.64 0.77 6.67
C ILE A 32 -8.05 1.11 7.14
N ASN A 33 -8.77 0.13 7.68
CA ASN A 33 -10.15 0.32 8.10
C ASN A 33 -10.28 1.17 9.37
N ARG A 34 -9.21 1.26 10.15
CA ARG A 34 -9.17 2.10 11.35
C ARG A 34 -9.10 3.59 11.00
N ASN A 35 -8.58 3.92 9.83
CA ASN A 35 -8.38 5.30 9.41
C ASN A 35 -9.55 5.83 8.60
N SER A 36 -9.86 7.11 8.80
CA SER A 36 -10.75 7.85 7.90
C SER A 36 -9.88 8.58 6.88
N PHE A 37 -10.25 8.51 5.62
CA PHE A 37 -9.50 9.17 4.54
C PHE A 37 -10.15 10.47 4.05
N ASP A 38 -11.16 10.96 4.76
CA ASP A 38 -11.89 12.17 4.32
C ASP A 38 -11.00 13.42 4.24
N GLU A 39 -9.99 13.51 5.10
CA GLU A 39 -9.08 14.65 5.14
C GLU A 39 -7.69 14.30 4.58
N ILE A 40 -7.54 13.12 4.00
CA ILE A 40 -6.26 12.66 3.45
C ILE A 40 -6.29 12.84 1.93
N GLU A 41 -5.32 13.57 1.40
CA GLU A 41 -5.16 13.74 -0.05
C GLU A 41 -4.37 12.59 -0.65
N THR A 42 -3.33 12.14 0.04
CA THR A 42 -2.42 11.11 -0.47
C THR A 42 -2.08 10.12 0.63
N VAL A 43 -2.11 8.84 0.28
CA VAL A 43 -1.53 7.78 1.10
C VAL A 43 -0.30 7.28 0.36
N THR A 44 0.83 7.25 1.05
CA THR A 44 2.08 6.71 0.52
C THR A 44 2.38 5.40 1.25
N LEU A 45 2.45 4.31 0.51
CA LEU A 45 2.93 3.03 1.03
C LEU A 45 4.43 2.97 0.79
N ASN A 46 5.19 3.02 1.88
CA ASN A 46 6.64 2.87 1.81
C ASN A 46 6.97 1.39 1.93
N MET A 47 7.45 0.82 0.84
CA MET A 47 7.70 -0.61 0.71
C MET A 47 9.18 -0.97 0.81
N ARG A 48 10.00 -0.05 1.30
CA ARG A 48 11.45 -0.24 1.36
C ARG A 48 11.84 -1.51 2.11
N ALA A 49 11.19 -1.79 3.23
CA ALA A 49 11.49 -2.93 4.07
C ALA A 49 10.56 -4.13 3.82
N LEU A 50 9.75 -4.07 2.78
CA LEU A 50 8.88 -5.18 2.42
C LEU A 50 9.67 -6.22 1.61
N GLU A 51 9.64 -7.47 2.07
CA GLU A 51 10.43 -8.56 1.49
C GLU A 51 9.63 -9.43 0.55
N TYR A 52 8.29 -9.45 0.70
CA TYR A 52 7.44 -10.35 -0.06
C TYR A 52 6.00 -9.87 -0.05
N ILE A 53 5.28 -10.11 -1.15
CA ILE A 53 3.86 -9.84 -1.23
C ILE A 53 3.16 -11.01 -1.91
N SER A 54 2.04 -11.46 -1.31
CA SER A 54 1.20 -12.52 -1.86
C SER A 54 -0.05 -11.93 -2.53
N SER A 55 -0.86 -12.80 -3.14
CA SER A 55 -2.14 -12.38 -3.73
C SER A 55 -3.08 -11.77 -2.69
N ALA A 56 -3.03 -12.23 -1.44
CA ALA A 56 -3.82 -11.63 -0.35
C ALA A 56 -3.37 -10.20 -0.08
N GLY A 57 -2.05 -9.96 -0.11
CA GLY A 57 -1.51 -8.61 0.04
C GLY A 57 -1.90 -7.68 -1.10
N LEU A 58 -1.84 -8.18 -2.33
CA LEU A 58 -2.26 -7.42 -3.50
C LEU A 58 -3.72 -7.02 -3.41
N ARG A 59 -4.57 -7.90 -2.90
CA ARG A 59 -5.99 -7.61 -2.70
C ARG A 59 -6.19 -6.45 -1.72
N VAL A 60 -5.43 -6.43 -0.64
CA VAL A 60 -5.52 -5.35 0.36
C VAL A 60 -5.07 -4.03 -0.25
N ILE A 61 -4.00 -4.03 -1.05
CA ILE A 61 -3.55 -2.82 -1.75
C ILE A 61 -4.62 -2.33 -2.73
N LEU A 62 -5.25 -3.24 -3.46
CA LEU A 62 -6.34 -2.88 -4.38
C LEU A 62 -7.54 -2.29 -3.62
N MET A 63 -7.87 -2.87 -2.46
CA MET A 63 -8.92 -2.35 -1.60
C MET A 63 -8.62 -0.91 -1.16
N LEU A 64 -7.40 -0.65 -0.74
CA LEU A 64 -6.95 0.68 -0.36
C LEU A 64 -7.06 1.66 -1.52
N TYR A 65 -6.61 1.25 -2.70
CA TYR A 65 -6.71 2.05 -3.91
C TYR A 65 -8.14 2.46 -4.21
N LYS A 66 -9.06 1.51 -4.16
CA LYS A 66 -10.48 1.78 -4.42
C LYS A 66 -11.09 2.70 -3.37
N LYS A 67 -10.74 2.49 -2.11
CA LYS A 67 -11.23 3.32 -1.02
C LYS A 67 -10.79 4.77 -1.17
N LEU A 68 -9.52 4.98 -1.50
CA LEU A 68 -8.99 6.32 -1.73
C LEU A 68 -9.61 6.99 -2.95
N THR A 69 -9.71 6.25 -4.05
CA THR A 69 -10.29 6.78 -5.28
C THR A 69 -11.74 7.23 -5.06
N SER A 70 -12.48 6.53 -4.23
CA SER A 70 -13.89 6.86 -3.96
C SER A 70 -14.07 8.20 -3.24
N VAL A 71 -13.03 8.66 -2.54
CA VAL A 71 -13.06 9.96 -1.84
C VAL A 71 -12.15 11.00 -2.48
N GLY A 72 -11.66 10.73 -3.70
CA GLY A 72 -10.81 11.66 -4.43
C GLY A 72 -9.36 11.69 -4.00
N GLY A 73 -8.94 10.73 -3.20
CA GLY A 73 -7.56 10.62 -2.76
C GLY A 73 -6.66 9.89 -3.75
N LYS A 74 -5.36 9.89 -3.46
CA LYS A 74 -4.35 9.23 -4.30
C LYS A 74 -3.54 8.25 -3.48
N LEU A 75 -3.14 7.16 -4.13
CA LEU A 75 -2.25 6.15 -3.55
C LEU A 75 -0.94 6.14 -4.30
N ARG A 76 0.17 6.25 -3.56
CA ARG A 76 1.52 6.12 -4.12
C ARG A 76 2.24 4.97 -3.41
N LEU A 77 2.93 4.16 -4.19
CA LEU A 77 3.80 3.10 -3.67
C LEU A 77 5.24 3.53 -3.95
N VAL A 78 6.06 3.59 -2.91
CA VAL A 78 7.45 4.06 -3.05
C VAL A 78 8.43 3.02 -2.56
N ASN A 79 9.66 3.08 -3.07
CA ASN A 79 10.75 2.18 -2.73
C ASN A 79 10.42 0.71 -3.04
N VAL A 80 9.73 0.48 -4.15
CA VAL A 80 9.35 -0.86 -4.58
C VAL A 80 10.57 -1.54 -5.21
N ASN A 81 10.94 -2.71 -4.69
CA ASN A 81 12.07 -3.46 -5.23
C ASN A 81 11.67 -4.22 -6.50
N ASP A 82 12.67 -4.72 -7.23
CA ASP A 82 12.46 -5.36 -8.53
C ASP A 82 11.53 -6.58 -8.45
N MET A 83 11.68 -7.40 -7.41
CA MET A 83 10.87 -8.59 -7.25
C MET A 83 9.40 -8.25 -7.05
N ILE A 84 9.11 -7.26 -6.22
CA ILE A 84 7.73 -6.83 -5.96
C ILE A 84 7.17 -6.12 -7.19
N MET A 85 7.99 -5.31 -7.86
CA MET A 85 7.55 -4.64 -9.09
C MET A 85 7.17 -5.64 -10.17
N GLU A 86 7.91 -6.73 -10.28
CA GLU A 86 7.58 -7.79 -11.24
C GLU A 86 6.20 -8.38 -10.95
N ILE A 87 5.85 -8.55 -9.68
CA ILE A 87 4.52 -9.04 -9.30
C ILE A 87 3.43 -8.06 -9.73
N PHE A 88 3.64 -6.76 -9.53
CA PHE A 88 2.68 -5.75 -9.98
C PHE A 88 2.53 -5.76 -11.50
N THR A 89 3.63 -5.91 -12.20
CA THR A 89 3.61 -5.99 -13.68
C THR A 89 2.86 -7.22 -14.16
N MET A 90 3.12 -8.38 -13.55
CA MET A 90 2.48 -9.63 -13.93
C MET A 90 0.97 -9.62 -13.67
N THR A 91 0.52 -8.91 -12.66
CA THR A 91 -0.91 -8.82 -12.32
C THR A 91 -1.62 -7.68 -13.05
N GLY A 92 -0.87 -6.85 -13.78
CA GLY A 92 -1.43 -5.69 -14.47
C GLY A 92 -1.73 -4.51 -13.55
N MET A 93 -1.41 -4.60 -12.27
CA MET A 93 -1.70 -3.53 -11.31
C MET A 93 -0.84 -2.28 -11.54
N ASP A 94 0.29 -2.43 -12.21
CA ASP A 94 1.14 -1.31 -12.59
C ASP A 94 0.47 -0.36 -13.59
N SER A 95 -0.61 -0.82 -14.25
CA SER A 95 -1.32 0.02 -15.22
C SER A 95 -2.13 1.14 -14.59
N PHE A 96 -2.48 1.02 -13.30
CA PHE A 96 -3.27 2.04 -12.62
C PHE A 96 -2.66 2.53 -11.30
N LEU A 97 -1.72 1.81 -10.72
CA LEU A 97 -1.04 2.23 -9.50
C LEU A 97 0.11 3.18 -9.84
N GLU A 98 0.29 4.20 -9.01
CA GLU A 98 1.45 5.08 -9.10
C GLU A 98 2.58 4.44 -8.29
N ILE A 99 3.62 3.97 -8.97
CA ILE A 99 4.70 3.18 -8.37
C ILE A 99 6.04 3.83 -8.65
N ASP A 100 6.82 4.07 -7.58
CA ASP A 100 8.19 4.54 -7.68
C ASP A 100 9.14 3.42 -7.23
N TYR A 101 10.20 3.19 -8.00
CA TYR A 101 11.22 2.20 -7.68
C TYR A 101 12.08 2.61 -6.49
N ALA A 102 12.67 1.59 -5.89
CA ALA A 102 13.65 1.80 -4.85
C ALA A 102 14.91 2.50 -5.39
#